data_e5f84d53d521249f7cade6a46740983a
#
_entry.id   e5f84d53d521249f7cade6a46740983a
#
_cell.length_a   1.000
_cell.length_b   1.000
_cell.length_c   1.000
_cell.angle_alpha   90.00
_cell.angle_beta   90.00
_cell.angle_gamma   90.00
#
_symmetry.space_group_name_H-M   'P 1'
#
loop_
_entity.id
_entity.type
_entity.pdbx_description
1 polymer ?
#
loop_
_entity_poly.entity_id
_entity_poly.type
_entity_poly.pdbx_seq_one_letter_code
_entity_poly.pdbx_strand_id
1 'polypeptide(L)'
;MRRLLPLLLSVLLLAGCASPAAPEEEGAKRYEATFLTLFDTVTTVVGYAESEEDFQATAQSLHDALLEYHQLYDIYSDYDGVVNLKAVNDAAGGAPVVVDRKIIDLLLFCRDLCEGTG
;
A
#
# COMPACT_ATOMS: atom_id res chain seq x y z
N MET A 1 -29.79 -2.47 -53.40
CA MET A 1 -29.49 -3.39 -52.30
C MET A 1 -27.97 -3.55 -51.99
N ARG A 2 -27.04 -3.25 -52.94
CA ARG A 2 -25.55 -3.40 -52.70
C ARG A 2 -24.87 -2.34 -51.86
N ARG A 3 -25.55 -1.23 -51.50
CA ARG A 3 -24.97 -0.12 -50.72
C ARG A 3 -25.30 -0.15 -49.21
N LEU A 4 -26.19 -1.04 -48.78
CA LEU A 4 -26.58 -1.19 -47.37
C LEU A 4 -25.65 -2.16 -46.58
N LEU A 5 -24.96 -3.04 -47.30
CA LEU A 5 -24.05 -4.04 -46.70
C LEU A 5 -22.85 -3.44 -45.97
N PRO A 6 -22.14 -2.39 -46.48
CA PRO A 6 -21.04 -1.77 -45.77
C PRO A 6 -21.51 -0.95 -44.56
N LEU A 7 -22.73 -0.43 -44.56
CA LEU A 7 -23.28 0.31 -43.42
C LEU A 7 -23.64 -0.62 -42.25
N LEU A 8 -24.09 -1.83 -42.53
CA LEU A 8 -24.36 -2.83 -41.48
C LEU A 8 -23.07 -3.38 -40.85
N LEU A 9 -22.00 -3.49 -41.62
CA LEU A 9 -20.70 -3.99 -41.15
C LEU A 9 -20.00 -2.95 -40.25
N SER A 10 -20.18 -1.66 -40.50
CA SER A 10 -19.57 -0.60 -39.66
C SER A 10 -20.27 -0.43 -38.30
N VAL A 11 -21.56 -0.77 -38.17
CA VAL A 11 -22.27 -0.73 -36.88
C VAL A 11 -21.89 -1.90 -35.99
N LEU A 12 -21.49 -3.05 -36.56
CA LEU A 12 -21.05 -4.22 -35.78
C LEU A 12 -19.67 -4.04 -35.13
N LEU A 13 -18.84 -3.14 -35.64
CA LEU A 13 -17.49 -2.88 -35.10
C LEU A 13 -17.46 -1.91 -33.90
N LEU A 14 -18.57 -1.23 -33.61
CA LEU A 14 -18.69 -0.30 -32.47
C LEU A 14 -19.19 -0.97 -31.17
N ALA A 15 -19.58 -2.24 -31.23
CA ALA A 15 -20.08 -3.00 -30.08
C ALA A 15 -19.00 -3.71 -29.24
N GLY A 16 -17.72 -3.48 -29.52
CA GLY A 16 -16.65 -4.30 -28.99
C GLY A 16 -15.69 -3.58 -28.05
N CYS A 17 -16.12 -2.95 -26.96
CA CYS A 17 -15.30 -2.64 -25.79
C CYS A 17 -16.15 -2.30 -24.56
N ALA A 18 -17.11 -3.17 -24.24
CA ALA A 18 -17.61 -3.21 -22.87
C ALA A 18 -16.70 -4.22 -22.14
N SER A 19 -15.66 -3.75 -21.46
CA SER A 19 -15.01 -4.56 -20.41
C SER A 19 -16.12 -5.00 -19.46
N PRO A 20 -16.23 -6.29 -19.12
CA PRO A 20 -17.14 -6.70 -18.07
C PRO A 20 -16.73 -5.94 -16.81
N ALA A 21 -17.61 -5.08 -16.30
CA ALA A 21 -17.49 -4.56 -14.95
C ALA A 21 -17.36 -5.78 -14.03
N ALA A 22 -16.35 -5.79 -13.17
CA ALA A 22 -16.28 -6.79 -12.12
C ALA A 22 -17.63 -6.81 -11.39
N PRO A 23 -18.16 -8.00 -11.02
CA PRO A 23 -19.41 -8.07 -10.31
C PRO A 23 -19.32 -7.17 -9.08
N GLU A 24 -20.14 -6.13 -9.01
CA GLU A 24 -20.38 -5.40 -7.77
C GLU A 24 -21.04 -6.40 -6.84
N GLU A 25 -20.35 -6.80 -5.79
CA GLU A 25 -20.97 -7.57 -4.71
C GLU A 25 -22.13 -6.72 -4.17
N GLU A 26 -23.35 -7.27 -4.19
CA GLU A 26 -24.55 -6.57 -3.73
C GLU A 26 -24.32 -6.08 -2.30
N GLY A 27 -24.17 -4.76 -2.12
CA GLY A 27 -24.02 -4.10 -0.82
C GLY A 27 -22.70 -3.34 -0.58
N ALA A 28 -21.57 -3.79 -1.11
CA ALA A 28 -20.28 -3.12 -0.86
C ALA A 28 -20.02 -2.00 -1.87
N LYS A 29 -19.65 -0.80 -1.36
CA LYS A 29 -19.24 0.36 -2.15
C LYS A 29 -17.74 0.55 -2.08
N ARG A 30 -17.16 1.09 -3.16
CA ARG A 30 -15.75 1.45 -3.20
C ARG A 30 -15.50 2.75 -2.44
N TYR A 31 -14.55 2.72 -1.53
CA TYR A 31 -14.08 3.88 -0.77
C TYR A 31 -12.57 4.05 -0.92
N GLU A 32 -12.09 5.25 -0.59
CA GLU A 32 -10.69 5.62 -0.65
C GLU A 32 -10.32 6.54 0.52
N ALA A 33 -9.15 6.29 1.14
CA ALA A 33 -8.55 7.15 2.16
C ALA A 33 -7.09 7.44 1.78
N THR A 34 -6.64 8.69 2.01
CA THR A 34 -5.27 9.11 1.70
C THR A 34 -4.60 9.68 2.94
N PHE A 35 -3.40 9.21 3.23
CA PHE A 35 -2.54 9.65 4.33
C PHE A 35 -1.26 10.28 3.75
N LEU A 36 -0.85 11.41 4.32
CA LEU A 36 0.33 12.18 3.88
C LEU A 36 1.49 12.10 4.88
N THR A 37 1.32 11.33 5.97
CA THR A 37 2.22 11.31 7.12
C THR A 37 3.03 10.02 7.25
N LEU A 38 2.90 9.09 6.29
CA LEU A 38 3.57 7.79 6.32
C LEU A 38 4.68 7.73 5.28
N PHE A 39 5.89 7.33 5.71
CA PHE A 39 7.06 7.04 4.86
C PHE A 39 7.44 8.18 3.91
N ASP A 40 7.19 9.44 4.32
CA ASP A 40 7.46 10.65 3.52
C ASP A 40 6.84 10.60 2.11
N THR A 41 5.70 9.92 1.98
CA THR A 41 5.00 9.72 0.71
C THR A 41 3.48 9.83 0.86
N VAL A 42 2.78 9.82 -0.26
CA VAL A 42 1.32 9.71 -0.30
C VAL A 42 0.94 8.23 -0.24
N THR A 43 0.26 7.84 0.84
CA THR A 43 -0.27 6.49 1.00
C THR A 43 -1.77 6.49 0.75
N THR A 44 -2.24 5.74 -0.24
CA THR A 44 -3.67 5.63 -0.55
C THR A 44 -4.16 4.21 -0.28
N VAL A 45 -5.23 4.11 0.50
CA VAL A 45 -5.94 2.87 0.79
C VAL A 45 -7.24 2.87 -0.01
N VAL A 46 -7.47 1.82 -0.77
CA VAL A 46 -8.69 1.60 -1.54
C VAL A 46 -9.31 0.28 -1.11
N GLY A 47 -10.60 0.29 -0.84
CA GLY A 47 -11.32 -0.92 -0.42
C GLY A 47 -12.81 -0.85 -0.69
N TYR A 48 -13.49 -1.95 -0.42
CA TYR A 48 -14.94 -2.09 -0.51
C TYR A 48 -15.49 -2.37 0.87
N ALA A 49 -16.56 -1.66 1.26
CA ALA A 49 -17.23 -1.83 2.54
C ALA A 49 -18.74 -1.57 2.38
N GLU A 50 -19.52 -2.05 3.31
CA GLU A 50 -20.96 -1.83 3.34
C GLU A 50 -21.31 -0.39 3.72
N SER A 51 -20.45 0.26 4.54
CA SER A 51 -20.59 1.66 4.94
C SER A 51 -19.26 2.41 4.89
N GLU A 52 -19.34 3.74 4.79
CA GLU A 52 -18.18 4.62 4.88
C GLU A 52 -17.53 4.55 6.27
N GLU A 53 -18.33 4.40 7.33
CA GLU A 53 -17.86 4.31 8.71
C GLU A 53 -16.98 3.05 8.90
N ASP A 54 -17.41 1.90 8.41
CA ASP A 54 -16.64 0.64 8.48
C ASP A 54 -15.33 0.74 7.69
N PHE A 55 -15.38 1.37 6.52
CA PHE A 55 -14.18 1.60 5.72
C PHE A 55 -13.20 2.53 6.45
N GLN A 56 -13.68 3.64 7.01
CA GLN A 56 -12.82 4.60 7.72
C GLN A 56 -12.20 3.97 8.97
N ALA A 57 -12.94 3.16 9.73
CA ALA A 57 -12.42 2.43 10.88
C ALA A 57 -11.28 1.47 10.47
N THR A 58 -11.47 0.75 9.36
CA THR A 58 -10.45 -0.15 8.82
C THR A 58 -9.22 0.61 8.30
N ALA A 59 -9.44 1.70 7.56
CA ALA A 59 -8.37 2.55 7.05
C ALA A 59 -7.56 3.19 8.18
N GLN A 60 -8.20 3.63 9.28
CA GLN A 60 -7.51 4.17 10.45
C GLN A 60 -6.68 3.08 11.15
N SER A 61 -7.22 1.89 11.33
CA SER A 61 -6.46 0.77 11.93
C SER A 61 -5.23 0.41 11.10
N LEU A 62 -5.35 0.45 9.77
CA LEU A 62 -4.22 0.25 8.87
C LEU A 62 -3.20 1.38 8.97
N HIS A 63 -3.66 2.65 9.02
CA HIS A 63 -2.80 3.79 9.24
C HIS A 63 -1.96 3.64 10.51
N ASP A 64 -2.60 3.30 11.63
CA ASP A 64 -1.93 3.17 12.92
C ASP A 64 -0.89 2.04 12.93
N ALA A 65 -1.20 0.92 12.28
CA ALA A 65 -0.24 -0.17 12.10
C ALA A 65 0.95 0.24 11.21
N LEU A 66 0.71 0.99 10.13
CA LEU A 66 1.77 1.50 9.25
C LEU A 66 2.60 2.59 9.92
N LEU A 67 2.01 3.40 10.80
CA LEU A 67 2.71 4.43 11.55
C LEU A 67 3.77 3.81 12.50
N GLU A 68 3.49 2.66 13.10
CA GLU A 68 4.49 1.93 13.88
C GLU A 68 5.71 1.55 13.03
N TYR A 69 5.50 1.00 11.83
CA TYR A 69 6.60 0.68 10.91
C TYR A 69 7.31 1.92 10.40
N HIS A 70 6.58 3.01 10.11
CA HIS A 70 7.18 4.29 9.73
C HIS A 70 8.19 4.75 10.77
N GLN A 71 7.79 4.75 12.06
CA GLN A 71 8.65 5.19 13.15
C GLN A 71 9.84 4.25 13.38
N LEU A 72 9.63 2.93 13.33
CA LEU A 72 10.70 1.94 13.55
C LEU A 72 11.75 1.94 12.43
N TYR A 73 11.33 2.20 11.18
CA TYR A 73 12.21 2.11 10.02
C TYR A 73 12.78 3.46 9.58
N ASP A 74 12.41 4.55 10.26
CA ASP A 74 12.98 5.87 10.01
C ASP A 74 14.46 5.92 10.39
N ILE A 75 15.26 6.47 9.45
CA ILE A 75 16.70 6.66 9.62
C ILE A 75 17.09 8.13 9.85
N TYR A 76 16.12 9.04 9.89
CA TYR A 76 16.32 10.49 9.93
C TYR A 76 15.85 11.13 11.22
N SER A 77 14.70 10.71 11.75
CA SER A 77 14.00 11.36 12.86
C SER A 77 14.02 10.52 14.13
N ASP A 78 14.00 11.18 15.29
CA ASP A 78 13.80 10.55 16.59
C ASP A 78 12.32 10.61 16.96
N TYR A 79 11.83 9.55 17.61
CA TYR A 79 10.46 9.45 18.13
C TYR A 79 10.52 9.11 19.62
N ASP A 80 9.70 9.77 20.43
CA ASP A 80 9.68 9.56 21.88
C ASP A 80 9.36 8.10 22.24
N GLY A 81 10.25 7.46 23.00
CA GLY A 81 10.11 6.06 23.41
C GLY A 81 10.35 5.02 22.33
N VAL A 82 10.77 5.40 21.12
CA VAL A 82 11.02 4.47 19.98
C VAL A 82 12.52 4.36 19.72
N VAL A 83 13.06 3.14 19.78
CA VAL A 83 14.42 2.82 19.31
C VAL A 83 14.31 2.32 17.88
N ASN A 84 14.62 3.19 16.92
CA ASN A 84 14.45 2.96 15.48
C ASN A 84 15.76 2.69 14.74
N LEU A 85 15.70 2.59 13.40
CA LEU A 85 16.91 2.39 12.58
C LEU A 85 17.89 3.56 12.66
N LYS A 86 17.42 4.80 12.91
CA LYS A 86 18.33 5.94 13.18
C LYS A 86 19.19 5.67 14.40
N ALA A 87 18.59 5.23 15.51
CA ALA A 87 19.32 4.91 16.73
C ALA A 87 20.36 3.79 16.51
N VAL A 88 20.04 2.79 15.67
CA VAL A 88 20.99 1.73 15.27
C VAL A 88 22.15 2.32 14.48
N ASN A 89 21.89 3.20 13.51
CA ASN A 89 22.91 3.84 12.70
C ASN A 89 23.83 4.75 13.53
N ASP A 90 23.26 5.52 14.46
CA ASP A 90 24.00 6.42 15.34
C ASP A 90 24.91 5.66 16.30
N ALA A 91 24.55 4.44 16.68
CA ALA A 91 25.35 3.55 17.53
C ALA A 91 26.38 2.71 16.76
N ALA A 92 26.50 2.86 15.45
CA ALA A 92 27.37 2.04 14.61
C ALA A 92 28.86 2.10 15.08
N GLY A 93 29.47 0.93 15.26
CA GLY A 93 30.85 0.81 15.79
C GLY A 93 30.96 0.92 17.33
N GLY A 94 29.82 1.13 18.02
CA GLY A 94 29.72 1.17 19.49
C GLY A 94 29.18 -0.12 20.10
N ALA A 95 28.46 0.02 21.23
CA ALA A 95 27.80 -1.09 21.90
C ALA A 95 26.55 -1.57 21.15
N PRO A 96 26.17 -2.84 21.29
CA PRO A 96 24.92 -3.35 20.73
C PRO A 96 23.68 -2.58 21.23
N VAL A 97 22.72 -2.32 20.34
CA VAL A 97 21.46 -1.63 20.63
C VAL A 97 20.33 -2.66 20.72
N VAL A 98 19.52 -2.55 21.77
CA VAL A 98 18.29 -3.36 21.90
C VAL A 98 17.20 -2.70 21.05
N VAL A 99 16.64 -3.42 20.12
CA VAL A 99 15.63 -2.94 19.17
C VAL A 99 14.40 -3.83 19.13
N ASP A 100 13.31 -3.33 18.56
CA ASP A 100 12.11 -4.11 18.28
C ASP A 100 12.42 -5.28 17.32
N ARG A 101 11.70 -6.39 17.49
CA ARG A 101 11.83 -7.59 16.66
C ARG A 101 11.60 -7.29 15.17
N LYS A 102 10.72 -6.36 14.83
CA LYS A 102 10.44 -5.95 13.46
C LYS A 102 11.68 -5.40 12.75
N ILE A 103 12.54 -4.65 13.46
CA ILE A 103 13.81 -4.16 12.92
C ILE A 103 14.77 -5.33 12.64
N ILE A 104 14.86 -6.29 13.55
CA ILE A 104 15.70 -7.50 13.36
C ILE A 104 15.23 -8.27 12.14
N ASP A 105 13.92 -8.50 12.02
CA ASP A 105 13.34 -9.26 10.90
C ASP A 105 13.59 -8.55 9.56
N LEU A 106 13.47 -7.21 9.51
CA LEU A 106 13.81 -6.42 8.32
C LEU A 106 15.28 -6.59 7.94
N LEU A 107 16.20 -6.45 8.89
CA LEU A 107 17.64 -6.54 8.61
C LEU A 107 18.05 -7.94 8.15
N LEU A 108 17.48 -8.99 8.76
CA LEU A 108 17.69 -10.37 8.33
C LEU A 108 17.17 -10.62 6.92
N PHE A 109 15.96 -10.15 6.62
CA PHE A 109 15.38 -10.24 5.29
C PHE A 109 16.23 -9.52 4.22
N CYS A 110 16.70 -8.31 4.52
CA CYS A 110 17.60 -7.56 3.61
C CYS A 110 18.91 -8.29 3.37
N ARG A 111 19.53 -8.86 4.43
CA ARG A 111 20.74 -9.66 4.30
C ARG A 111 20.52 -10.84 3.36
N ASP A 112 19.45 -11.63 3.59
CA ASP A 112 19.18 -12.83 2.81
C ASP A 112 18.90 -12.49 1.33
N LEU A 113 18.25 -11.34 1.04
CA LEU A 113 18.10 -10.83 -0.31
C LEU A 113 19.45 -10.48 -0.96
N CYS A 114 20.34 -9.79 -0.24
CA CYS A 114 21.65 -9.42 -0.76
C CYS A 114 22.52 -10.66 -1.06
N GLU A 115 22.47 -11.68 -0.21
CA GLU A 115 23.20 -12.94 -0.41
C GLU A 115 22.62 -13.77 -1.58
N GLY A 116 21.32 -13.69 -1.83
CA GLY A 116 20.64 -14.43 -2.90
C GLY A 116 20.71 -13.77 -4.28
N THR A 117 21.10 -12.49 -4.37
CA THR A 117 21.14 -11.70 -5.62
C THR A 117 22.55 -11.27 -6.06
N GLY A 118 23.58 -11.62 -5.28
CA GLY A 118 25.00 -11.29 -5.51
C GLY A 118 25.75 -12.23 -6.45
#